data_819ae0a60d6462e421d75823e630a356
#
_entry.id   819ae0a60d6462e421d75823e630a356
#
_cell.length_a   1.000
_cell.length_b   1.000
_cell.length_c   1.000
_cell.angle_alpha   90.00
_cell.angle_beta   90.00
_cell.angle_gamma   90.00
#
_symmetry.space_group_name_H-M   'P 1'
#
loop_
_entity.id
_entity.type
_entity.pdbx_description
1 polymer ?
#
loop_
_entity_poly.entity_id
_entity_poly.type
_entity_poly.pdbx_seq_one_letter_code
_entity_poly.pdbx_strand_id
1 'polypeptide(L)'
;MTDFEEYIRQSEPHKREKGYAWQTAIGLQAVDGLKTSDYLRETARQHIEGDITIEEVKQLVNSYYESKSARKGGGNRTEEADKVSARITELLSEQSFTFSPLEYISIHRRLFEGIYEHAGKIRDYNITKKEWVLNGETVLYAGADSIRETLDYDFAREKEYDYKHHDTAEAVSQISQFVSDLWQIHPFGEGNTRTTAVFTIKYLSTFGFDISNETFANYSWYFRNALVRANYNNMPKGVFATTQYLEAFFRNLILGEQNELKNRLLHIEAPKYLAQSASLEVPKSHNDTLNYTLEEVALIKFVKEKPQATQKEIAVHIGKSERTVKRMTTRLSERGIIERKNGKRNGYWEIKSKELNN
;
A
#
# COMPACT_ATOMS: atom_id res chain seq x y z
N MET A 1 -7.97 -6.92 -19.59
CA MET A 1 -6.60 -6.40 -19.58
C MET A 1 -6.59 -5.23 -18.62
N THR A 2 -5.77 -5.28 -17.59
CA THR A 2 -5.58 -4.14 -16.68
C THR A 2 -4.81 -3.04 -17.41
N ASP A 3 -5.03 -1.79 -17.01
CA ASP A 3 -4.27 -0.66 -17.56
C ASP A 3 -2.76 -0.91 -17.36
N PHE A 4 -1.97 -0.70 -18.41
CA PHE A 4 -0.50 -0.84 -18.40
C PHE A 4 0.06 -2.26 -18.21
N GLU A 5 -0.75 -3.30 -18.35
CA GLU A 5 -0.30 -4.71 -18.23
C GLU A 5 0.86 -5.06 -19.17
N GLU A 6 0.89 -4.45 -20.36
CA GLU A 6 1.99 -4.57 -21.30
C GLU A 6 3.33 -4.14 -20.73
N TYR A 7 3.37 -3.03 -19.97
CA TYR A 7 4.60 -2.51 -19.36
C TYR A 7 5.04 -3.32 -18.15
N ILE A 8 4.08 -3.78 -17.36
CA ILE A 8 4.35 -4.61 -16.18
C ILE A 8 5.00 -5.94 -16.57
N ARG A 9 4.64 -6.50 -17.72
CA ARG A 9 5.21 -7.75 -18.26
C ARG A 9 6.54 -7.55 -18.99
N GLN A 10 6.93 -6.32 -19.32
CA GLN A 10 8.19 -6.05 -20.01
C GLN A 10 9.39 -6.30 -19.10
N SER A 11 10.51 -6.68 -19.71
CA SER A 11 11.78 -6.90 -19.02
C SER A 11 12.52 -5.62 -18.62
N GLU A 12 12.11 -4.47 -19.11
CA GLU A 12 12.73 -3.18 -18.80
C GLU A 12 12.30 -2.70 -17.40
N PRO A 13 13.20 -2.75 -16.38
CA PRO A 13 12.83 -2.48 -14.99
C PRO A 13 12.20 -1.10 -14.79
N HIS A 14 12.74 -0.09 -15.47
CA HIS A 14 12.30 1.30 -15.33
C HIS A 14 10.87 1.54 -15.83
N LYS A 15 10.49 0.95 -16.97
CA LYS A 15 9.12 1.02 -17.49
C LYS A 15 8.16 0.25 -16.60
N ARG A 16 8.60 -0.89 -16.07
CA ARG A 16 7.82 -1.71 -15.16
C ARG A 16 7.50 -0.95 -13.85
N GLU A 17 8.50 -0.32 -13.24
CA GLU A 17 8.33 0.51 -12.04
C GLU A 17 7.33 1.65 -12.26
N LYS A 18 7.46 2.39 -13.37
CA LYS A 18 6.50 3.43 -13.74
C LYS A 18 5.11 2.87 -13.99
N GLY A 19 4.98 1.72 -14.68
CA GLY A 19 3.72 1.04 -14.93
C GLY A 19 2.99 0.71 -13.63
N TYR A 20 3.67 0.13 -12.65
CA TYR A 20 3.12 -0.15 -11.32
C TYR A 20 2.72 1.11 -10.56
N ALA A 21 3.55 2.16 -10.58
CA ALA A 21 3.23 3.41 -9.91
C ALA A 21 1.93 4.03 -10.48
N TRP A 22 1.77 4.04 -11.81
CA TRP A 22 0.53 4.50 -12.46
C TRP A 22 -0.67 3.61 -12.16
N GLN A 23 -0.51 2.30 -12.21
CA GLN A 23 -1.59 1.36 -11.92
C GLN A 23 -2.07 1.52 -10.48
N THR A 24 -1.16 1.64 -9.53
CA THR A 24 -1.47 1.90 -8.12
C THR A 24 -2.17 3.26 -7.95
N ALA A 25 -1.64 4.31 -8.56
CA ALA A 25 -2.19 5.66 -8.46
C ALA A 25 -3.63 5.75 -9.00
N ILE A 26 -3.90 5.12 -10.13
CA ILE A 26 -5.24 5.07 -10.73
C ILE A 26 -6.18 4.17 -9.90
N GLY A 27 -5.71 3.01 -9.45
CA GLY A 27 -6.49 2.10 -8.63
C GLY A 27 -6.91 2.69 -7.28
N LEU A 28 -6.06 3.52 -6.67
CA LEU A 28 -6.36 4.21 -5.42
C LEU A 28 -7.51 5.22 -5.52
N GLN A 29 -7.88 5.67 -6.72
CA GLN A 29 -9.03 6.57 -6.87
C GLN A 29 -10.36 5.86 -6.56
N ALA A 30 -10.41 4.54 -6.69
CA ALA A 30 -11.61 3.76 -6.40
C ALA A 30 -12.03 3.79 -4.92
N VAL A 31 -11.13 4.13 -3.96
CA VAL A 31 -11.49 4.25 -2.53
C VAL A 31 -12.55 5.33 -2.29
N ASP A 32 -12.61 6.34 -3.14
CA ASP A 32 -13.58 7.44 -3.08
C ASP A 32 -14.58 7.36 -4.25
N GLY A 33 -14.63 6.22 -4.96
CA GLY A 33 -15.53 5.98 -6.10
C GLY A 33 -15.21 6.85 -7.32
N LEU A 34 -13.97 7.30 -7.45
CA LEU A 34 -13.51 8.15 -8.55
C LEU A 34 -13.00 7.29 -9.72
N LYS A 35 -13.07 7.87 -10.92
CA LYS A 35 -12.53 7.27 -12.15
C LYS A 35 -11.71 8.29 -12.92
N THR A 36 -10.58 7.84 -13.40
CA THR A 36 -9.69 8.64 -14.25
C THR A 36 -10.20 8.73 -15.69
N SER A 37 -9.77 9.77 -16.40
CA SER A 37 -10.06 9.96 -17.81
C SER A 37 -9.17 9.11 -18.71
N ASP A 38 -9.61 8.89 -19.96
CA ASP A 38 -8.76 8.27 -20.98
C ASP A 38 -7.59 9.18 -21.37
N TYR A 39 -7.76 10.51 -21.23
CA TYR A 39 -6.68 11.47 -21.46
C TYR A 39 -5.51 11.23 -20.49
N LEU A 40 -5.79 11.06 -19.18
CA LEU A 40 -4.73 10.72 -18.21
C LEU A 40 -4.03 9.42 -18.58
N ARG A 41 -4.77 8.39 -18.98
CA ARG A 41 -4.20 7.08 -19.34
C ARG A 41 -3.25 7.18 -20.52
N GLU A 42 -3.61 7.96 -21.52
CA GLU A 42 -2.73 8.19 -22.67
C GLU A 42 -1.48 9.00 -22.28
N THR A 43 -1.64 10.04 -21.48
CA THR A 43 -0.52 10.82 -20.94
C THR A 43 0.40 9.97 -20.06
N ALA A 44 -0.18 9.05 -19.28
CA ALA A 44 0.58 8.10 -18.47
C ALA A 44 1.43 7.16 -19.33
N ARG A 45 0.91 6.67 -20.48
CA ARG A 45 1.69 5.86 -21.42
C ARG A 45 2.91 6.62 -21.95
N GLN A 46 2.73 7.86 -22.37
CA GLN A 46 3.85 8.71 -22.82
C GLN A 46 4.92 8.88 -21.73
N HIS A 47 4.49 9.03 -20.45
CA HIS A 47 5.43 9.09 -19.35
C HIS A 47 6.15 7.75 -19.11
N ILE A 48 5.45 6.61 -19.21
CA ILE A 48 6.07 5.29 -19.05
C ILE A 48 7.10 5.04 -20.17
N GLU A 49 6.77 5.41 -21.41
CA GLU A 49 7.68 5.30 -22.55
C GLU A 49 8.90 6.23 -22.43
N GLY A 50 8.81 7.30 -21.65
CA GLY A 50 9.87 8.26 -21.46
C GLY A 50 9.80 9.45 -22.41
N ASP A 51 8.69 9.61 -23.14
CA ASP A 51 8.47 10.71 -24.07
C ASP A 51 8.28 12.03 -23.33
N ILE A 52 7.71 11.97 -22.12
CA ILE A 52 7.47 13.11 -21.24
C ILE A 52 7.85 12.82 -19.79
N THR A 53 8.17 13.88 -19.04
CA THR A 53 8.44 13.82 -17.59
C THR A 53 7.15 13.86 -16.78
N ILE A 54 7.22 13.54 -15.47
CA ILE A 54 6.06 13.64 -14.58
C ILE A 54 5.59 15.08 -14.39
N GLU A 55 6.49 16.05 -14.46
CA GLU A 55 6.18 17.47 -14.44
C GLU A 55 5.36 17.89 -15.66
N GLU A 56 5.75 17.41 -16.84
CA GLU A 56 5.00 17.64 -18.09
C GLU A 56 3.62 16.99 -18.04
N VAL A 57 3.50 15.77 -17.47
CA VAL A 57 2.18 15.15 -17.21
C VAL A 57 1.30 16.07 -16.38
N LYS A 58 1.79 16.60 -15.26
CA LYS A 58 1.02 17.49 -14.38
C LYS A 58 0.59 18.76 -15.11
N GLN A 59 1.46 19.34 -15.94
CA GLN A 59 1.14 20.50 -16.75
C GLN A 59 0.08 20.21 -17.81
N LEU A 60 0.20 19.08 -18.52
CA LEU A 60 -0.77 18.66 -19.53
C LEU A 60 -2.14 18.41 -18.92
N VAL A 61 -2.20 17.72 -17.78
CA VAL A 61 -3.46 17.47 -17.05
C VAL A 61 -4.10 18.78 -16.59
N ASN A 62 -3.33 19.72 -16.03
CA ASN A 62 -3.83 21.02 -15.63
C ASN A 62 -4.39 21.81 -16.84
N SER A 63 -3.63 21.92 -17.91
CA SER A 63 -4.05 22.64 -19.14
C SER A 63 -5.30 22.01 -19.76
N TYR A 64 -5.41 20.68 -19.74
CA TYR A 64 -6.60 19.97 -20.23
C TYR A 64 -7.86 20.40 -19.47
N TYR A 65 -7.80 20.47 -18.14
CA TYR A 65 -8.94 20.87 -17.33
C TYR A 65 -9.22 22.37 -17.36
N GLU A 66 -8.22 23.21 -17.41
CA GLU A 66 -8.40 24.66 -17.62
C GLU A 66 -9.15 24.95 -18.93
N SER A 67 -8.77 24.30 -20.03
CA SER A 67 -9.45 24.45 -21.32
C SER A 67 -10.89 23.92 -21.30
N LYS A 68 -11.14 22.85 -20.53
CA LYS A 68 -12.47 22.23 -20.40
C LYS A 68 -13.39 23.00 -19.45
N SER A 69 -12.84 23.55 -18.37
CA SER A 69 -13.57 24.41 -17.42
C SER A 69 -14.09 25.68 -18.06
N ALA A 70 -13.32 26.27 -18.97
CA ALA A 70 -13.76 27.41 -19.78
C ALA A 70 -14.94 27.06 -20.70
N ARG A 71 -15.20 25.76 -20.95
CA ARG A 71 -16.31 25.30 -21.83
C ARG A 71 -17.52 24.73 -21.07
N LYS A 72 -17.37 24.30 -19.81
CA LYS A 72 -18.45 23.72 -18.98
C LYS A 72 -18.20 24.09 -17.52
N GLY A 73 -18.92 25.02 -16.96
CA GLY A 73 -18.86 25.31 -15.53
C GLY A 73 -19.30 24.09 -14.70
N GLY A 74 -18.41 23.55 -13.88
CA GLY A 74 -18.69 22.49 -12.90
C GLY A 74 -17.46 21.64 -12.57
N GLY A 75 -17.03 21.65 -11.31
CA GLY A 75 -15.96 20.81 -10.77
C GLY A 75 -16.25 19.33 -11.05
N ASN A 76 -15.35 18.65 -11.71
CA ASN A 76 -15.53 17.27 -12.12
C ASN A 76 -14.67 16.36 -11.25
N ARG A 77 -15.28 15.39 -10.58
CA ARG A 77 -14.59 14.37 -9.78
C ARG A 77 -13.53 13.60 -10.58
N THR A 78 -13.62 13.57 -11.91
CA THR A 78 -12.60 13.03 -12.81
C THR A 78 -11.35 13.91 -12.83
N GLU A 79 -11.47 15.24 -12.74
CA GLU A 79 -10.34 16.15 -12.63
C GLU A 79 -9.52 15.86 -11.34
N GLU A 80 -10.22 15.69 -10.22
CA GLU A 80 -9.59 15.28 -8.97
C GLU A 80 -8.82 13.96 -9.15
N ALA A 81 -9.48 12.94 -9.73
CA ALA A 81 -8.86 11.64 -9.93
C ALA A 81 -7.58 11.71 -10.79
N ASP A 82 -7.61 12.48 -11.86
CA ASP A 82 -6.49 12.62 -12.78
C ASP A 82 -5.31 13.36 -12.11
N LYS A 83 -5.59 14.50 -11.49
CA LYS A 83 -4.55 15.30 -10.80
C LYS A 83 -3.91 14.54 -9.65
N VAL A 84 -4.73 13.87 -8.84
CA VAL A 84 -4.24 13.07 -7.70
C VAL A 84 -3.45 11.85 -8.18
N SER A 85 -3.86 11.18 -9.27
CA SER A 85 -3.11 10.05 -9.81
C SER A 85 -1.71 10.46 -10.28
N ALA A 86 -1.56 11.57 -10.98
CA ALA A 86 -0.24 12.08 -11.39
C ALA A 86 0.66 12.37 -10.17
N ARG A 87 0.11 12.95 -9.11
CA ARG A 87 0.84 13.26 -7.87
C ARG A 87 1.19 12.02 -7.04
N ILE A 88 0.31 11.00 -7.02
CA ILE A 88 0.65 9.72 -6.40
C ILE A 88 1.81 9.07 -7.14
N THR A 89 1.78 9.05 -8.48
CA THR A 89 2.85 8.48 -9.30
C THR A 89 4.18 9.19 -9.03
N GLU A 90 4.19 10.51 -8.94
CA GLU A 90 5.37 11.29 -8.55
C GLU A 90 5.90 10.88 -7.17
N LEU A 91 5.02 10.88 -6.14
CA LEU A 91 5.39 10.51 -4.78
C LEU A 91 5.94 9.08 -4.67
N LEU A 92 5.35 8.12 -5.38
CA LEU A 92 5.81 6.73 -5.37
C LEU A 92 7.14 6.54 -6.09
N SER A 93 7.48 7.42 -7.04
CA SER A 93 8.76 7.39 -7.76
C SER A 93 9.91 8.01 -6.96
N GLU A 94 9.62 8.79 -5.92
CA GLU A 94 10.63 9.43 -5.06
C GLU A 94 11.21 8.43 -4.05
N GLN A 95 12.53 8.41 -3.93
CA GLN A 95 13.24 7.56 -2.95
C GLN A 95 13.23 8.16 -1.54
N SER A 96 13.06 9.49 -1.41
CA SER A 96 13.05 10.16 -0.12
C SER A 96 11.77 9.88 0.66
N PHE A 97 11.92 9.52 1.94
CA PHE A 97 10.81 9.34 2.87
C PHE A 97 11.30 9.52 4.30
N THR A 98 10.52 10.22 5.11
CA THR A 98 10.76 10.38 6.55
C THR A 98 9.58 9.84 7.33
N PHE A 99 9.81 8.85 8.19
CA PHE A 99 8.75 8.33 9.04
C PHE A 99 8.40 9.35 10.14
N SER A 100 7.39 10.17 9.91
CA SER A 100 6.94 11.20 10.83
C SER A 100 5.49 11.67 10.57
N PRO A 101 4.79 12.24 11.58
CA PRO A 101 3.50 12.89 11.37
C PRO A 101 3.54 14.02 10.34
N LEU A 102 4.66 14.75 10.29
CA LEU A 102 4.84 15.85 9.33
C LEU A 102 4.89 15.34 7.89
N GLU A 103 5.52 14.19 7.65
CA GLU A 103 5.53 13.56 6.32
C GLU A 103 4.13 13.11 5.91
N TYR A 104 3.37 12.53 6.84
CA TYR A 104 1.98 12.15 6.59
C TYR A 104 1.11 13.35 6.17
N ILE A 105 1.26 14.49 6.87
CA ILE A 105 0.59 15.74 6.55
C ILE A 105 1.10 16.32 5.21
N SER A 106 2.40 16.21 4.94
CA SER A 106 3.02 16.67 3.69
C SER A 106 2.51 15.89 2.48
N ILE A 107 2.39 14.56 2.61
CA ILE A 107 1.79 13.71 1.56
C ILE A 107 0.36 14.17 1.27
N HIS A 108 -0.48 14.37 2.28
CA HIS A 108 -1.85 14.89 2.05
C HIS A 108 -1.84 16.24 1.33
N ARG A 109 -0.99 17.19 1.76
CA ARG A 109 -0.88 18.49 1.09
C ARG A 109 -0.50 18.33 -0.38
N ARG A 110 0.54 17.55 -0.67
CA ARG A 110 1.02 17.32 -2.05
C ARG A 110 -0.02 16.64 -2.94
N LEU A 111 -0.79 15.71 -2.39
CA LEU A 111 -1.85 15.05 -3.15
C LEU A 111 -2.99 16.00 -3.52
N PHE A 112 -3.37 16.92 -2.63
CA PHE A 112 -4.63 17.65 -2.73
C PHE A 112 -4.49 19.17 -2.88
N GLU A 113 -3.28 19.71 -2.95
CA GLU A 113 -3.04 21.14 -3.16
C GLU A 113 -3.75 21.65 -4.45
N GLY A 114 -4.52 22.74 -4.32
CA GLY A 114 -5.32 23.28 -5.42
C GLY A 114 -6.55 22.42 -5.79
N ILE A 115 -6.82 21.33 -5.07
CA ILE A 115 -8.04 20.53 -5.18
C ILE A 115 -8.93 20.79 -3.96
N TYR A 116 -8.35 20.72 -2.76
CA TYR A 116 -9.03 21.04 -1.51
C TYR A 116 -8.41 22.28 -0.86
N GLU A 117 -9.23 23.21 -0.39
CA GLU A 117 -8.76 24.39 0.35
C GLU A 117 -8.05 24.03 1.66
N HIS A 118 -8.36 22.86 2.19
CA HIS A 118 -7.78 22.33 3.43
C HIS A 118 -6.62 21.32 3.19
N ALA A 119 -6.03 21.30 2.00
CA ALA A 119 -4.90 20.39 1.70
C ALA A 119 -3.75 20.60 2.71
N GLY A 120 -3.36 19.50 3.40
CA GLY A 120 -2.33 19.53 4.45
C GLY A 120 -2.74 20.21 5.76
N LYS A 121 -4.01 20.58 5.94
CA LYS A 121 -4.52 21.17 7.18
C LYS A 121 -5.27 20.13 7.99
N ILE A 122 -4.89 19.97 9.23
CA ILE A 122 -5.63 19.14 10.19
C ILE A 122 -6.98 19.82 10.45
N ARG A 123 -8.06 19.03 10.42
CA ARG A 123 -9.42 19.50 10.73
C ARG A 123 -9.53 19.97 12.17
N ASP A 124 -10.34 20.97 12.39
CA ASP A 124 -10.71 21.54 13.69
C ASP A 124 -12.17 21.24 14.11
N TYR A 125 -12.81 20.30 13.42
CA TYR A 125 -14.18 19.85 13.66
C TYR A 125 -14.28 18.32 13.69
N ASN A 126 -15.27 17.78 14.41
CA ASN A 126 -15.54 16.35 14.43
C ASN A 126 -16.28 15.91 13.15
N ILE A 127 -15.99 14.70 12.70
CA ILE A 127 -16.56 14.14 11.46
C ILE A 127 -17.25 12.81 11.73
N THR A 128 -18.24 12.52 10.88
CA THR A 128 -18.87 11.22 10.76
C THR A 128 -18.99 10.87 9.28
N LYS A 129 -18.74 9.61 8.91
CA LYS A 129 -18.88 9.14 7.53
C LYS A 129 -19.72 7.86 7.50
N LYS A 130 -20.69 7.81 6.61
CA LYS A 130 -21.47 6.58 6.40
C LYS A 130 -20.64 5.57 5.63
N GLU A 131 -20.47 4.38 6.23
CA GLU A 131 -19.66 3.32 5.63
C GLU A 131 -20.56 2.20 5.10
N TRP A 132 -20.39 1.85 3.82
CA TRP A 132 -21.16 0.78 3.19
C TRP A 132 -21.04 -0.55 3.93
N VAL A 133 -19.82 -0.94 4.29
CA VAL A 133 -19.52 -2.21 4.96
C VAL A 133 -20.17 -2.31 6.36
N LEU A 134 -20.58 -1.18 6.94
CA LEU A 134 -21.29 -1.05 8.22
C LEU A 134 -22.79 -0.81 8.06
N ASN A 135 -23.34 -1.05 6.87
CA ASN A 135 -24.75 -0.77 6.58
C ASN A 135 -25.15 0.70 6.84
N GLY A 136 -24.24 1.63 6.52
CA GLY A 136 -24.44 3.08 6.69
C GLY A 136 -24.11 3.64 8.07
N GLU A 137 -23.63 2.80 9.00
CA GLU A 137 -23.08 3.29 10.28
C GLU A 137 -21.68 3.88 10.08
N THR A 138 -21.11 4.48 11.12
CA THR A 138 -19.84 5.20 11.09
C THR A 138 -18.81 4.59 12.04
N VAL A 139 -17.53 4.75 11.73
CA VAL A 139 -16.43 4.55 12.68
C VAL A 139 -16.35 5.74 13.63
N LEU A 140 -15.91 5.52 14.83
CA LEU A 140 -15.55 6.59 15.77
C LEU A 140 -14.14 7.10 15.43
N TYR A 141 -14.07 8.30 14.84
CA TYR A 141 -12.81 8.97 14.52
C TYR A 141 -12.28 9.77 15.72
N ALA A 142 -10.99 10.12 15.71
CA ALA A 142 -10.39 10.94 16.75
C ALA A 142 -11.12 12.30 16.87
N GLY A 143 -11.25 12.80 18.10
CA GLY A 143 -11.74 14.15 18.34
C GLY A 143 -10.81 15.21 17.75
N ALA A 144 -11.36 16.30 17.22
CA ALA A 144 -10.58 17.33 16.55
C ALA A 144 -9.47 17.92 17.44
N ASP A 145 -9.72 18.02 18.72
CA ASP A 145 -8.82 18.53 19.75
C ASP A 145 -7.65 17.60 20.08
N SER A 146 -7.78 16.30 19.83
CA SER A 146 -6.76 15.28 20.16
C SER A 146 -5.95 14.78 18.95
N ILE A 147 -6.25 15.19 17.73
CA ILE A 147 -5.65 14.65 16.50
C ILE A 147 -4.11 14.70 16.53
N ARG A 148 -3.52 15.86 16.94
CA ARG A 148 -2.06 16.02 16.92
C ARG A 148 -1.39 15.09 17.93
N GLU A 149 -1.91 15.06 19.14
CA GLU A 149 -1.40 14.22 20.22
C GLU A 149 -1.50 12.75 19.86
N THR A 150 -2.62 12.32 19.25
CA THR A 150 -2.82 10.94 18.82
C THR A 150 -1.87 10.56 17.68
N LEU A 151 -1.65 11.46 16.71
CA LEU A 151 -0.64 11.24 15.65
C LEU A 151 0.75 11.05 16.27
N ASP A 152 1.18 11.96 17.14
CA ASP A 152 2.50 11.89 17.76
C ASP A 152 2.66 10.61 18.58
N TYR A 153 1.63 10.19 19.30
CA TYR A 153 1.62 8.95 20.09
C TYR A 153 1.74 7.70 19.20
N ASP A 154 0.93 7.58 18.15
CA ASP A 154 0.95 6.38 17.28
C ASP A 154 2.26 6.27 16.51
N PHE A 155 2.81 7.38 16.03
CA PHE A 155 4.12 7.39 15.37
C PHE A 155 5.26 7.05 16.34
N ALA A 156 5.21 7.53 17.60
CA ALA A 156 6.21 7.19 18.61
C ALA A 156 6.16 5.69 18.94
N ARG A 157 4.97 5.15 19.18
CA ARG A 157 4.75 3.72 19.48
C ARG A 157 5.26 2.83 18.34
N GLU A 158 4.94 3.16 17.08
CA GLU A 158 5.40 2.40 15.93
C GLU A 158 6.92 2.46 15.75
N LYS A 159 7.52 3.60 16.02
CA LYS A 159 8.98 3.79 15.95
C LYS A 159 9.75 2.97 16.99
N GLU A 160 9.15 2.70 18.14
CA GLU A 160 9.72 1.89 19.21
C GLU A 160 9.62 0.39 18.91
N TYR A 161 8.75 -0.03 17.98
CA TYR A 161 8.58 -1.44 17.68
C TYR A 161 9.80 -2.02 16.95
N ASP A 162 10.36 -3.09 17.50
CA ASP A 162 11.55 -3.74 16.95
C ASP A 162 11.23 -4.89 16.01
N TYR A 163 10.99 -4.58 14.75
CA TYR A 163 10.72 -5.57 13.70
C TYR A 163 11.78 -6.66 13.51
N LYS A 164 12.99 -6.48 14.06
CA LYS A 164 14.11 -7.45 13.88
C LYS A 164 13.97 -8.69 14.75
N HIS A 165 13.24 -8.58 15.85
CA HIS A 165 13.07 -9.66 16.82
C HIS A 165 11.69 -10.34 16.72
N HIS A 166 10.87 -9.94 15.78
CA HIS A 166 9.54 -10.50 15.53
C HIS A 166 9.50 -11.29 14.22
N ASP A 167 8.66 -12.30 14.18
CA ASP A 167 8.41 -13.06 12.96
C ASP A 167 7.55 -12.26 11.97
N THR A 168 7.37 -12.83 10.79
CA THR A 168 6.63 -12.14 9.72
C THR A 168 5.15 -11.95 10.05
N ALA A 169 4.53 -12.90 10.77
CA ALA A 169 3.12 -12.81 11.13
C ALA A 169 2.90 -11.70 12.16
N GLU A 170 3.77 -11.62 13.18
CA GLU A 170 3.77 -10.55 14.18
C GLU A 170 4.02 -9.19 13.53
N ALA A 171 4.96 -9.12 12.59
CA ALA A 171 5.26 -7.90 11.86
C ALA A 171 4.08 -7.42 10.99
N VAL A 172 3.40 -8.34 10.29
CA VAL A 172 2.19 -8.00 9.51
C VAL A 172 1.06 -7.54 10.44
N SER A 173 0.87 -8.19 11.58
CA SER A 173 -0.13 -7.79 12.56
C SER A 173 0.15 -6.38 13.11
N GLN A 174 1.40 -6.08 13.46
CA GLN A 174 1.81 -4.75 13.92
C GLN A 174 1.61 -3.66 12.85
N ILE A 175 2.03 -3.92 11.60
CA ILE A 175 1.79 -3.01 10.47
C ILE A 175 0.29 -2.77 10.29
N SER A 176 -0.52 -3.83 10.36
CA SER A 176 -1.97 -3.73 10.22
C SER A 176 -2.58 -2.87 11.31
N GLN A 177 -2.12 -3.06 12.56
CA GLN A 177 -2.58 -2.26 13.68
C GLN A 177 -2.19 -0.79 13.53
N PHE A 178 -0.91 -0.50 13.25
CA PHE A 178 -0.44 0.87 13.05
C PHE A 178 -1.19 1.59 11.92
N VAL A 179 -1.35 0.95 10.76
CA VAL A 179 -2.03 1.57 9.62
C VAL A 179 -3.52 1.77 9.91
N SER A 180 -4.14 0.86 10.67
CA SER A 180 -5.52 0.97 11.15
C SER A 180 -5.68 2.17 12.08
N ASP A 181 -4.82 2.30 13.10
CA ASP A 181 -4.84 3.39 14.08
C ASP A 181 -4.62 4.73 13.38
N LEU A 182 -3.60 4.83 12.52
CA LEU A 182 -3.30 6.03 11.74
C LEU A 182 -4.51 6.46 10.87
N TRP A 183 -5.19 5.51 10.23
CA TRP A 183 -6.38 5.82 9.43
C TRP A 183 -7.55 6.27 10.31
N GLN A 184 -7.73 5.69 11.51
CA GLN A 184 -8.82 6.03 12.43
C GLN A 184 -8.71 7.47 12.95
N ILE A 185 -7.50 8.01 13.10
CA ILE A 185 -7.33 9.42 13.47
C ILE A 185 -8.07 10.33 12.50
N HIS A 186 -8.05 10.01 11.22
CA HIS A 186 -8.76 10.74 10.17
C HIS A 186 -8.52 12.25 10.24
N PRO A 187 -7.25 12.70 10.17
CA PRO A 187 -6.90 14.09 10.50
C PRO A 187 -7.39 15.12 9.49
N PHE A 188 -7.81 14.71 8.30
CA PHE A 188 -8.22 15.61 7.24
C PHE A 188 -9.73 15.53 6.97
N GLY A 189 -10.31 16.58 6.37
CA GLY A 189 -11.72 16.57 5.97
C GLY A 189 -12.03 15.52 4.91
N GLU A 190 -11.15 15.38 3.90
CA GLU A 190 -11.23 14.40 2.81
C GLU A 190 -9.84 13.83 2.48
N GLY A 191 -9.77 12.75 1.68
CA GLY A 191 -8.51 12.20 1.18
C GLY A 191 -7.71 11.33 2.15
N ASN A 192 -8.24 11.04 3.35
CA ASN A 192 -7.51 10.28 4.38
C ASN A 192 -7.07 8.90 3.89
N THR A 193 -7.93 8.12 3.24
CA THR A 193 -7.59 6.76 2.79
C THR A 193 -6.49 6.76 1.73
N ARG A 194 -6.53 7.68 0.75
CA ARG A 194 -5.49 7.79 -0.28
C ARG A 194 -4.15 8.21 0.34
N THR A 195 -4.18 9.16 1.30
CA THR A 195 -2.99 9.58 2.04
C THR A 195 -2.39 8.43 2.84
N THR A 196 -3.23 7.69 3.58
CA THR A 196 -2.80 6.51 4.35
C THR A 196 -2.18 5.45 3.44
N ALA A 197 -2.79 5.16 2.28
CA ALA A 197 -2.26 4.18 1.34
C ALA A 197 -0.87 4.60 0.81
N VAL A 198 -0.72 5.85 0.34
CA VAL A 198 0.56 6.35 -0.18
C VAL A 198 1.63 6.36 0.91
N PHE A 199 1.29 6.83 2.11
CA PHE A 199 2.20 6.79 3.26
C PHE A 199 2.63 5.35 3.58
N THR A 200 1.68 4.42 3.63
CA THR A 200 1.95 3.00 3.91
C THR A 200 2.88 2.38 2.87
N ILE A 201 2.67 2.64 1.58
CA ILE A 201 3.53 2.15 0.50
C ILE A 201 4.97 2.66 0.72
N LYS A 202 5.15 3.97 0.95
CA LYS A 202 6.47 4.54 1.20
C LYS A 202 7.11 3.99 2.49
N TYR A 203 6.33 3.83 3.54
CA TYR A 203 6.80 3.24 4.80
C TYR A 203 7.29 1.80 4.60
N LEU A 204 6.50 0.96 3.96
CA LEU A 204 6.86 -0.43 3.67
C LEU A 204 8.10 -0.54 2.77
N SER A 205 8.30 0.40 1.84
CA SER A 205 9.50 0.47 1.01
C SER A 205 10.78 0.67 1.84
N THR A 206 10.70 1.28 3.03
CA THR A 206 11.87 1.42 3.93
C THR A 206 12.37 0.09 4.50
N PHE A 207 11.55 -0.95 4.48
CA PHE A 207 11.94 -2.32 4.85
C PHE A 207 12.55 -3.09 3.67
N GLY A 208 12.61 -2.48 2.48
CA GLY A 208 13.12 -3.10 1.26
C GLY A 208 12.09 -3.98 0.54
N PHE A 209 10.79 -3.78 0.81
CA PHE A 209 9.75 -4.38 -0.01
C PHE A 209 9.59 -3.58 -1.30
N ASP A 210 9.66 -4.29 -2.42
CA ASP A 210 9.12 -3.80 -3.67
C ASP A 210 7.59 -3.98 -3.61
N ILE A 211 6.88 -2.86 -3.35
CA ILE A 211 5.42 -2.84 -3.28
C ILE A 211 4.84 -2.50 -4.66
N SER A 212 5.54 -2.89 -5.69
CA SER A 212 5.12 -2.81 -7.08
C SER A 212 4.21 -3.99 -7.46
N ASN A 213 3.33 -4.43 -6.57
CA ASN A 213 2.35 -5.44 -6.90
C ASN A 213 0.95 -4.83 -7.08
N GLU A 214 0.09 -5.58 -7.73
CA GLU A 214 -1.25 -5.12 -8.10
C GLU A 214 -2.23 -5.02 -6.93
N THR A 215 -1.81 -5.29 -5.68
CA THR A 215 -2.72 -5.41 -4.54
C THR A 215 -3.44 -4.10 -4.25
N PHE A 216 -2.72 -2.97 -4.17
CA PHE A 216 -3.38 -1.67 -4.00
C PHE A 216 -4.19 -1.26 -5.24
N ALA A 217 -3.71 -1.54 -6.43
CA ALA A 217 -4.39 -1.21 -7.67
C ALA A 217 -5.75 -1.92 -7.78
N ASN A 218 -5.77 -3.22 -7.48
CA ASN A 218 -6.95 -4.06 -7.70
C ASN A 218 -7.89 -4.10 -6.48
N TYR A 219 -7.37 -3.87 -5.27
CA TYR A 219 -8.09 -4.07 -4.02
C TYR A 219 -8.13 -2.83 -3.12
N SER A 220 -8.00 -1.63 -3.66
CA SER A 220 -8.05 -0.38 -2.90
C SER A 220 -9.37 -0.20 -2.14
N TRP A 221 -10.51 -0.60 -2.73
CA TRP A 221 -11.81 -0.60 -2.06
C TRP A 221 -11.88 -1.62 -0.92
N TYR A 222 -11.24 -2.78 -1.08
CA TYR A 222 -11.09 -3.76 0.00
C TYR A 222 -10.24 -3.19 1.14
N PHE A 223 -9.10 -2.57 0.82
CA PHE A 223 -8.24 -1.92 1.81
C PHE A 223 -9.01 -0.91 2.66
N ARG A 224 -9.80 -0.01 2.02
CA ARG A 224 -10.66 0.93 2.75
C ARG A 224 -11.65 0.21 3.67
N ASN A 225 -12.35 -0.79 3.19
CA ASN A 225 -13.33 -1.52 3.98
C ASN A 225 -12.67 -2.33 5.12
N ALA A 226 -11.46 -2.84 4.93
CA ALA A 226 -10.68 -3.50 5.96
C ALA A 226 -10.29 -2.54 7.09
N LEU A 227 -9.89 -1.31 6.77
CA LEU A 227 -9.64 -0.24 7.74
C LEU A 227 -10.90 0.11 8.54
N VAL A 228 -12.05 0.20 7.88
CA VAL A 228 -13.34 0.43 8.55
C VAL A 228 -13.65 -0.71 9.53
N ARG A 229 -13.47 -1.98 9.11
CA ARG A 229 -13.73 -3.16 9.96
C ARG A 229 -12.75 -3.30 11.13
N ALA A 230 -11.52 -2.83 10.97
CA ALA A 230 -10.54 -2.80 12.04
C ALA A 230 -10.91 -1.80 13.16
N ASN A 231 -11.77 -0.83 12.88
CA ASN A 231 -12.10 0.28 13.78
C ASN A 231 -13.57 0.37 14.18
N TYR A 232 -14.36 -0.70 13.95
CA TYR A 232 -15.78 -0.66 14.28
C TYR A 232 -16.20 -1.73 15.29
N ASN A 233 -16.81 -1.27 16.38
CA ASN A 233 -17.42 -2.11 17.42
C ASN A 233 -18.91 -1.80 17.57
N ASN A 234 -19.74 -2.85 17.57
CA ASN A 234 -21.16 -2.77 17.93
C ASN A 234 -21.56 -4.03 18.71
N MET A 235 -21.32 -3.99 20.02
CA MET A 235 -21.59 -5.14 20.93
C MET A 235 -23.04 -5.62 20.86
N PRO A 236 -24.07 -4.75 20.84
CA PRO A 236 -25.46 -5.18 20.71
C PRO A 236 -25.76 -6.00 19.46
N LYS A 237 -25.01 -5.76 18.37
CA LYS A 237 -25.11 -6.52 17.11
C LYS A 237 -24.14 -7.69 17.02
N GLY A 238 -23.30 -7.92 18.04
CA GLY A 238 -22.25 -8.95 18.02
C GLY A 238 -21.14 -8.66 16.99
N VAL A 239 -20.93 -7.40 16.63
CA VAL A 239 -19.88 -6.99 15.68
C VAL A 239 -18.70 -6.41 16.46
N PHE A 240 -17.52 -6.98 16.23
CA PHE A 240 -16.27 -6.57 16.87
C PHE A 240 -15.27 -6.07 15.83
N ALA A 241 -14.45 -5.10 16.25
CA ALA A 241 -13.30 -4.67 15.47
C ALA A 241 -12.33 -5.83 15.23
N THR A 242 -11.77 -5.91 14.04
CA THR A 242 -10.81 -6.97 13.69
C THR A 242 -9.86 -6.51 12.59
N THR A 243 -8.57 -6.72 12.78
CA THR A 243 -7.51 -6.45 11.81
C THR A 243 -7.35 -7.58 10.78
N GLN A 244 -7.98 -8.74 10.99
CA GLN A 244 -7.78 -9.94 10.14
C GLN A 244 -7.93 -9.68 8.63
N TYR A 245 -8.85 -8.80 8.22
CA TYR A 245 -9.03 -8.45 6.80
C TYR A 245 -7.89 -7.58 6.30
N LEU A 246 -7.41 -6.68 7.12
CA LEU A 246 -6.26 -5.84 6.80
C LEU A 246 -4.96 -6.65 6.79
N GLU A 247 -4.81 -7.60 7.71
CA GLU A 247 -3.72 -8.56 7.71
C GLU A 247 -3.71 -9.41 6.43
N ALA A 248 -4.88 -9.93 6.00
CA ALA A 248 -4.98 -10.67 4.74
C ALA A 248 -4.54 -9.82 3.53
N PHE A 249 -4.90 -8.53 3.52
CA PHE A 249 -4.44 -7.59 2.49
C PHE A 249 -2.91 -7.41 2.53
N PHE A 250 -2.33 -7.17 3.71
CA PHE A 250 -0.88 -7.00 3.85
C PHE A 250 -0.09 -8.28 3.62
N ARG A 251 -0.64 -9.45 3.95
CA ARG A 251 -0.03 -10.74 3.61
C ARG A 251 0.08 -10.91 2.09
N ASN A 252 -0.97 -10.58 1.34
CA ASN A 252 -0.91 -10.57 -0.12
C ASN A 252 0.11 -9.55 -0.63
N LEU A 253 0.11 -8.33 -0.07
CA LEU A 253 0.98 -7.24 -0.49
C LEU A 253 2.46 -7.55 -0.19
N ILE A 254 2.76 -7.93 1.05
CA ILE A 254 4.13 -8.08 1.57
C ILE A 254 4.68 -9.47 1.25
N LEU A 255 3.90 -10.52 1.44
CA LEU A 255 4.34 -11.91 1.35
C LEU A 255 4.06 -12.54 -0.02
N GLY A 256 3.17 -11.93 -0.83
CA GLY A 256 2.73 -12.50 -2.10
C GLY A 256 1.77 -13.67 -1.92
N GLU A 257 1.11 -13.78 -0.75
CA GLU A 257 0.06 -14.76 -0.53
C GLU A 257 -1.15 -14.47 -1.41
N GLN A 258 -2.03 -15.46 -1.56
CA GLN A 258 -3.22 -15.38 -2.40
C GLN A 258 -4.50 -15.46 -1.55
N ASN A 259 -4.56 -14.67 -0.46
CA ASN A 259 -5.77 -14.58 0.34
C ASN A 259 -6.91 -13.96 -0.48
N GLU A 260 -8.11 -14.48 -0.31
CA GLU A 260 -9.28 -13.98 -1.02
C GLU A 260 -9.72 -12.61 -0.46
N LEU A 261 -9.64 -11.55 -1.28
CA LEU A 261 -9.98 -10.17 -0.90
C LEU A 261 -11.36 -9.78 -1.45
N LYS A 262 -12.43 -10.30 -0.83
CA LYS A 262 -13.83 -10.06 -1.24
C LYS A 262 -14.52 -9.08 -0.29
N ASN A 263 -14.90 -7.91 -0.79
CA ASN A 263 -15.60 -6.87 -0.01
C ASN A 263 -16.87 -7.36 0.67
N ARG A 264 -17.63 -8.26 0.05
CA ARG A 264 -18.86 -8.83 0.64
C ARG A 264 -18.64 -9.57 1.96
N LEU A 265 -17.41 -10.12 2.18
CA LEU A 265 -17.08 -10.83 3.42
C LEU A 265 -16.80 -9.88 4.58
N LEU A 266 -16.50 -8.62 4.29
CA LEU A 266 -16.26 -7.58 5.30
C LEU A 266 -17.56 -6.95 5.80
N HIS A 267 -18.65 -7.05 5.02
CA HIS A 267 -19.93 -6.44 5.38
C HIS A 267 -20.45 -7.05 6.68
N ILE A 268 -20.93 -6.21 7.61
CA ILE A 268 -21.41 -6.66 8.94
C ILE A 268 -22.57 -7.64 8.87
N GLU A 269 -23.31 -7.67 7.77
CA GLU A 269 -24.38 -8.63 7.51
C GLU A 269 -23.93 -9.88 6.74
N ALA A 270 -22.63 -10.00 6.39
CA ALA A 270 -22.11 -11.15 5.67
C ALA A 270 -22.45 -12.52 6.30
N PRO A 271 -22.44 -12.69 7.64
CA PRO A 271 -22.84 -13.96 8.27
C PRO A 271 -24.24 -14.42 7.90
N LYS A 272 -25.19 -13.49 7.67
CA LYS A 272 -26.56 -13.82 7.25
C LYS A 272 -26.60 -14.43 5.84
N TYR A 273 -25.72 -14.00 4.95
CA TYR A 273 -25.63 -14.53 3.59
C TYR A 273 -24.81 -15.81 3.52
N LEU A 274 -23.80 -15.97 4.37
CA LEU A 274 -22.98 -17.17 4.45
C LEU A 274 -23.71 -18.34 5.09
N ALA A 275 -24.61 -18.11 6.05
CA ALA A 275 -25.46 -19.14 6.65
C ALA A 275 -26.44 -19.75 5.63
N GLN A 276 -26.79 -19.02 4.56
CA GLN A 276 -27.61 -19.52 3.47
C GLN A 276 -26.84 -20.33 2.42
N SER A 277 -25.50 -20.23 2.41
CA SER A 277 -24.59 -20.94 1.51
C SER A 277 -23.66 -21.90 2.27
N ALA A 278 -24.20 -22.54 3.31
CA ALA A 278 -23.42 -23.42 4.21
C ALA A 278 -22.74 -24.56 3.46
N SER A 279 -21.51 -24.39 3.07
CA SER A 279 -20.40 -25.37 3.00
C SER A 279 -19.15 -24.75 2.34
N LEU A 280 -18.69 -23.63 2.83
CA LEU A 280 -17.33 -23.19 2.51
C LEU A 280 -16.58 -23.10 3.84
N GLU A 281 -15.85 -24.15 4.13
CA GLU A 281 -14.75 -24.10 5.08
C GLU A 281 -13.91 -22.89 4.71
N VAL A 282 -13.73 -21.98 5.67
CA VAL A 282 -12.67 -20.99 5.59
C VAL A 282 -11.39 -21.80 5.42
N PRO A 283 -10.64 -21.68 4.34
CA PRO A 283 -9.36 -22.34 4.27
C PRO A 283 -8.55 -21.81 5.46
N LYS A 284 -8.34 -22.66 6.46
CA LYS A 284 -7.24 -22.44 7.39
C LYS A 284 -6.01 -22.48 6.50
N SER A 285 -5.41 -21.32 6.24
CA SER A 285 -4.11 -21.28 5.63
C SER A 285 -3.21 -22.08 6.56
N HIS A 286 -2.89 -23.30 6.16
CA HIS A 286 -1.78 -24.04 6.72
C HIS A 286 -0.52 -23.35 6.20
N ASN A 287 -0.21 -22.25 6.85
CA ASN A 287 1.11 -21.70 6.73
C ASN A 287 1.85 -22.09 7.99
N ASP A 288 2.69 -23.11 7.87
CA ASP A 288 3.90 -23.22 8.67
C ASP A 288 4.75 -21.99 8.32
N THR A 289 4.29 -20.82 8.75
CA THR A 289 4.87 -19.54 8.40
C THR A 289 6.12 -19.35 9.22
N LEU A 290 7.19 -19.83 8.66
CA LEU A 290 8.31 -19.01 8.25
C LEU A 290 8.71 -18.00 9.34
N ASN A 291 9.54 -18.48 10.26
CA ASN A 291 10.35 -17.67 11.20
C ASN A 291 11.33 -16.76 10.42
N TYR A 292 10.84 -15.85 9.56
CA TYR A 292 11.63 -14.86 8.84
C TYR A 292 11.28 -13.45 9.30
N THR A 293 12.29 -12.59 9.40
CA THR A 293 12.05 -11.16 9.56
C THR A 293 11.61 -10.53 8.24
N LEU A 294 11.00 -9.33 8.29
CA LEU A 294 10.58 -8.61 7.08
C LEU A 294 11.75 -8.39 6.12
N GLU A 295 12.93 -8.03 6.64
CA GLU A 295 14.13 -7.85 5.82
C GLU A 295 14.61 -9.15 5.16
N GLU A 296 14.47 -10.30 5.84
CA GLU A 296 14.79 -11.60 5.26
C GLU A 296 13.82 -11.97 4.13
N VAL A 297 12.53 -11.67 4.29
CA VAL A 297 11.54 -11.85 3.23
C VAL A 297 11.87 -10.95 2.02
N ALA A 298 12.19 -9.68 2.25
CA ALA A 298 12.59 -8.76 1.19
C ALA A 298 13.85 -9.27 0.44
N LEU A 299 14.87 -9.76 1.19
CA LEU A 299 16.07 -10.36 0.61
C LEU A 299 15.73 -11.58 -0.25
N ILE A 300 14.92 -12.50 0.26
CA ILE A 300 14.55 -13.74 -0.45
C ILE A 300 13.79 -13.40 -1.74
N LYS A 301 12.85 -12.45 -1.70
CA LYS A 301 12.14 -11.99 -2.90
C LYS A 301 13.10 -11.44 -3.94
N PHE A 302 14.01 -10.55 -3.53
CA PHE A 302 14.97 -9.95 -4.44
C PHE A 302 15.89 -10.97 -5.10
N VAL A 303 16.41 -11.96 -4.35
CA VAL A 303 17.25 -13.01 -4.93
C VAL A 303 16.47 -14.00 -5.78
N LYS A 304 15.16 -14.17 -5.54
CA LYS A 304 14.27 -14.94 -6.44
C LYS A 304 14.14 -14.27 -7.80
N GLU A 305 14.00 -12.94 -7.84
CA GLU A 305 13.90 -12.16 -9.07
C GLU A 305 15.25 -11.98 -9.77
N LYS A 306 16.32 -11.79 -8.98
CA LYS A 306 17.69 -11.57 -9.46
C LYS A 306 18.66 -12.58 -8.81
N PRO A 307 18.67 -13.84 -9.25
CA PRO A 307 19.49 -14.88 -8.64
C PRO A 307 21.00 -14.58 -8.64
N GLN A 308 21.47 -13.79 -9.60
CA GLN A 308 22.90 -13.43 -9.71
C GLN A 308 23.29 -12.22 -8.85
N ALA A 309 22.35 -11.60 -8.14
CA ALA A 309 22.60 -10.41 -7.35
C ALA A 309 23.77 -10.59 -6.37
N THR A 310 24.61 -9.57 -6.30
CA THR A 310 25.69 -9.47 -5.33
C THR A 310 25.14 -9.02 -3.97
N GLN A 311 25.89 -9.28 -2.89
CA GLN A 311 25.49 -8.78 -1.56
C GLN A 311 25.40 -7.24 -1.51
N LYS A 312 26.16 -6.55 -2.35
CA LYS A 312 26.11 -5.09 -2.48
C LYS A 312 24.81 -4.64 -3.14
N GLU A 313 24.36 -5.29 -4.21
CA GLU A 313 23.08 -4.98 -4.87
C GLU A 313 21.91 -5.29 -3.96
N ILE A 314 21.94 -6.41 -3.23
CA ILE A 314 20.95 -6.75 -2.21
C ILE A 314 20.93 -5.64 -1.14
N ALA A 315 22.09 -5.19 -0.66
CA ALA A 315 22.19 -4.16 0.36
C ALA A 315 21.55 -2.83 -0.07
N VAL A 316 21.80 -2.42 -1.30
CA VAL A 316 21.18 -1.23 -1.90
C VAL A 316 19.67 -1.40 -1.98
N HIS A 317 19.19 -2.56 -2.47
CA HIS A 317 17.76 -2.81 -2.66
C HIS A 317 16.97 -2.79 -1.35
N ILE A 318 17.47 -3.47 -0.30
CA ILE A 318 16.76 -3.54 1.00
C ILE A 318 17.13 -2.39 1.96
N GLY A 319 17.89 -1.39 1.50
CA GLY A 319 18.27 -0.22 2.31
C GLY A 319 19.14 -0.56 3.54
N LYS A 320 19.99 -1.59 3.48
CA LYS A 320 20.82 -2.05 4.61
C LYS A 320 22.31 -2.03 4.25
N SER A 321 23.17 -2.11 5.27
CA SER A 321 24.61 -2.24 5.04
C SER A 321 24.98 -3.62 4.47
N GLU A 322 26.04 -3.70 3.65
CA GLU A 322 26.57 -4.99 3.15
C GLU A 322 26.91 -5.95 4.29
N ARG A 323 27.36 -5.44 5.44
CA ARG A 323 27.63 -6.24 6.65
C ARG A 323 26.34 -6.90 7.18
N THR A 324 25.24 -6.18 7.18
CA THR A 324 23.92 -6.70 7.59
C THR A 324 23.46 -7.78 6.61
N VAL A 325 23.53 -7.51 5.30
CA VAL A 325 23.16 -8.48 4.26
C VAL A 325 24.01 -9.74 4.35
N LYS A 326 25.32 -9.61 4.56
CA LYS A 326 26.20 -10.76 4.74
C LYS A 326 25.78 -11.63 5.92
N ARG A 327 25.43 -11.03 7.06
CA ARG A 327 24.93 -11.77 8.23
C ARG A 327 23.60 -12.46 7.93
N MET A 328 22.68 -11.80 7.24
CA MET A 328 21.38 -12.36 6.86
C MET A 328 21.53 -13.53 5.89
N THR A 329 22.33 -13.37 4.83
CA THR A 329 22.60 -14.44 3.85
C THR A 329 23.28 -15.64 4.51
N THR A 330 24.19 -15.42 5.45
CA THR A 330 24.82 -16.51 6.22
C THR A 330 23.77 -17.27 7.05
N ARG A 331 22.94 -16.56 7.81
CA ARG A 331 21.87 -17.15 8.63
C ARG A 331 20.86 -17.94 7.79
N LEU A 332 20.43 -17.38 6.65
CA LEU A 332 19.50 -18.05 5.75
C LEU A 332 20.13 -19.29 5.09
N SER A 333 21.43 -19.25 4.80
CA SER A 333 22.16 -20.42 4.27
C SER A 333 22.34 -21.52 5.32
N GLU A 334 22.67 -21.18 6.58
CA GLU A 334 22.75 -22.10 7.69
C GLU A 334 21.42 -22.81 7.99
N ARG A 335 20.30 -22.10 7.78
CA ARG A 335 18.95 -22.64 7.87
C ARG A 335 18.52 -23.43 6.63
N GLY A 336 19.38 -23.54 5.61
CA GLY A 336 19.11 -24.29 4.39
C GLY A 336 18.06 -23.66 3.47
N ILE A 337 17.80 -22.36 3.58
CA ILE A 337 16.76 -21.62 2.85
C ILE A 337 17.29 -21.12 1.52
N ILE A 338 18.49 -20.55 1.50
CA ILE A 338 19.19 -20.13 0.29
C ILE A 338 20.59 -20.73 0.23
N GLU A 339 21.10 -20.92 -0.97
CA GLU A 339 22.48 -21.39 -1.18
C GLU A 339 23.14 -20.61 -2.29
N ARG A 340 24.40 -20.20 -2.11
CA ARG A 340 25.20 -19.59 -3.17
C ARG A 340 25.90 -20.68 -3.99
N LYS A 341 25.54 -20.81 -5.26
CA LYS A 341 26.13 -21.74 -6.24
C LYS A 341 27.20 -21.06 -7.09
N ASN A 342 28.13 -21.84 -7.68
CA ASN A 342 29.13 -21.44 -8.68
C ASN A 342 30.14 -20.36 -8.26
N GLY A 343 30.42 -20.19 -6.94
CA GLY A 343 31.49 -19.36 -6.43
C GLY A 343 31.30 -17.83 -6.60
N LYS A 344 32.40 -17.05 -6.53
CA LYS A 344 32.32 -15.58 -6.41
C LYS A 344 32.10 -14.83 -7.71
N ARG A 345 32.53 -15.34 -8.87
CA ARG A 345 32.49 -14.59 -10.15
C ARG A 345 31.19 -14.82 -10.96
N ASN A 346 30.70 -16.05 -11.01
CA ASN A 346 29.51 -16.44 -11.76
C ASN A 346 28.46 -17.09 -10.83
N GLY A 347 28.49 -16.73 -9.55
CA GLY A 347 27.61 -17.36 -8.57
C GLY A 347 26.20 -16.79 -8.60
N TYR A 348 25.24 -17.66 -8.33
CA TYR A 348 23.84 -17.28 -8.15
C TYR A 348 23.29 -17.85 -6.84
N TRP A 349 22.21 -17.25 -6.34
CA TRP A 349 21.48 -17.70 -5.20
C TRP A 349 20.40 -18.69 -5.62
N GLU A 350 20.35 -19.85 -5.00
CA GLU A 350 19.32 -20.86 -5.16
C GLU A 350 18.45 -20.88 -3.90
N ILE A 351 17.13 -20.81 -4.09
CA ILE A 351 16.15 -20.94 -2.99
C ILE A 351 15.81 -22.42 -2.85
N LYS A 352 16.11 -23.00 -1.69
CA LYS A 352 15.93 -24.44 -1.41
C LYS A 352 14.59 -24.78 -0.72
N SER A 353 13.94 -23.80 -0.10
CA SER A 353 12.65 -24.03 0.55
C SER A 353 11.56 -24.26 -0.49
N LYS A 354 10.88 -25.40 -0.42
CA LYS A 354 9.74 -25.72 -1.28
C LYS A 354 8.55 -24.75 -1.09
N GLU A 355 8.47 -24.11 0.05
CA GLU A 355 7.39 -23.21 0.46
C GLU A 355 7.48 -21.80 -0.17
N LEU A 356 8.66 -21.45 -0.70
CA LEU A 356 8.91 -20.15 -1.33
C LEU A 356 8.96 -20.25 -2.87
N ASN A 357 8.76 -21.42 -3.44
CA ASN A 357 8.81 -21.68 -4.88
C ASN A 357 7.46 -21.59 -5.61
N ASN A 358 6.37 -21.31 -4.88
CA ASN A 358 5.03 -21.13 -5.46
C ASN A 358 4.72 -19.65 -5.70
#